data_fe95d1e332d79f2912ca9fef063ef0a4
#
_entry.id   fe95d1e332d79f2912ca9fef063ef0a4
#
_cell.length_a   1.000
_cell.length_b   1.000
_cell.length_c   1.000
_cell.angle_alpha   90.00
_cell.angle_beta   90.00
_cell.angle_gamma   90.00
#
_symmetry.space_group_name_H-M   'P 1'
#
loop_
_entity.id
_entity.type
_entity.pdbx_description
1 polymer ?
#
loop_
_entity_poly.entity_id
_entity_poly.type
_entity_poly.pdbx_seq_one_letter_code
_entity_poly.pdbx_strand_id
1 'polypeptide(L)'
;MFLNPEYPWMHASLDGELVDPEGRHGILEIKTTEILQGAQTVKWNGRIPDQYYCQILHYLAVTGYDFVVLKAQLKDSRSGELRITTKHYFMERDEVLEDIRWLVEAEKGFWDCVVSGRRPYLILPVI
;
A
#
# COMPACT_ATOMS: atom_id res chain seq x y z
N MET A 1 1.13 6.94 -14.67
CA MET A 1 0.67 7.59 -13.42
C MET A 1 -0.84 7.73 -13.45
N PHE A 2 -1.49 7.46 -12.31
CA PHE A 2 -2.92 7.54 -12.16
C PHE A 2 -3.29 8.74 -11.30
N LEU A 3 -4.42 9.37 -11.60
CA LEU A 3 -4.97 10.49 -10.84
C LEU A 3 -6.36 10.11 -10.33
N ASN A 4 -6.66 10.52 -9.10
CA ASN A 4 -8.02 10.42 -8.57
C ASN A 4 -8.89 11.50 -9.21
N PRO A 5 -10.01 11.16 -9.85
CA PRO A 5 -10.84 12.15 -10.53
C PRO A 5 -11.53 13.15 -9.57
N GLU A 6 -11.80 12.73 -8.33
CA GLU A 6 -12.41 13.60 -7.32
C GLU A 6 -11.37 14.47 -6.61
N TYR A 7 -10.17 13.91 -6.38
CA TYR A 7 -9.07 14.61 -5.71
C TYR A 7 -7.84 14.62 -6.62
N PRO A 8 -7.68 15.61 -7.51
CA PRO A 8 -6.59 15.62 -8.49
C PRO A 8 -5.17 15.65 -7.90
N TRP A 9 -5.03 16.03 -6.63
CA TRP A 9 -3.75 15.99 -5.93
C TRP A 9 -3.34 14.57 -5.51
N MET A 10 -4.26 13.62 -5.57
CA MET A 10 -3.96 12.20 -5.29
C MET A 10 -3.56 11.50 -6.59
N HIS A 11 -2.34 10.98 -6.62
CA HIS A 11 -1.84 10.23 -7.77
C HIS A 11 -1.07 9.00 -7.30
N ALA A 12 -0.91 8.04 -8.20
CA ALA A 12 -0.19 6.80 -7.95
C ALA A 12 0.56 6.33 -9.18
N SER A 13 1.73 5.74 -8.96
CA SER A 13 2.47 5.01 -9.97
C SER A 13 2.51 3.54 -9.55
N LEU A 14 1.96 2.67 -10.39
CA LEU A 14 1.82 1.24 -10.09
C LEU A 14 2.97 0.45 -10.69
N ASP A 15 3.38 -0.64 -10.05
CA ASP A 15 4.34 -1.59 -10.61
C ASP A 15 3.72 -2.37 -11.78
N GLY A 16 2.43 -2.63 -11.71
CA GLY A 16 1.71 -3.29 -12.79
C GLY A 16 0.21 -3.26 -12.59
N GLU A 17 -0.50 -3.61 -13.64
CA GLU A 17 -1.94 -3.78 -13.63
C GLU A 17 -2.28 -5.24 -13.89
N LEU A 18 -3.32 -5.73 -13.24
CA LEU A 18 -3.83 -7.07 -13.40
C LEU A 18 -5.28 -7.01 -13.87
N VAL A 19 -5.65 -7.99 -14.67
CA VAL A 19 -7.06 -8.21 -15.05
C VAL A 19 -7.40 -9.64 -14.70
N ASP A 20 -8.43 -9.84 -13.88
CA ASP A 20 -8.85 -11.19 -13.51
C ASP A 20 -9.74 -11.80 -14.61
N PRO A 21 -10.09 -13.11 -14.48
CA PRO A 21 -10.95 -13.76 -15.47
C PRO A 21 -12.35 -13.13 -15.63
N GLU A 22 -12.81 -12.38 -14.64
CA GLU A 22 -14.10 -11.69 -14.66
C GLU A 22 -14.00 -10.28 -15.27
N GLY A 23 -12.80 -9.87 -15.68
CA GLY A 23 -12.55 -8.55 -16.25
C GLY A 23 -12.35 -7.44 -15.24
N ARG A 24 -12.25 -7.75 -13.94
CA ARG A 24 -11.96 -6.75 -12.92
C ARG A 24 -10.50 -6.33 -12.99
N HIS A 25 -10.24 -5.05 -12.72
CA HIS A 25 -8.89 -4.50 -12.70
C HIS A 25 -8.30 -4.54 -11.30
N GLY A 26 -7.05 -4.91 -11.22
CA GLY A 26 -6.30 -4.98 -9.98
C GLY A 26 -4.92 -4.35 -10.09
N ILE A 27 -4.32 -4.15 -8.94
CA ILE A 27 -2.99 -3.56 -8.80
C ILE A 27 -2.00 -4.67 -8.50
N LEU A 28 -0.87 -4.68 -9.21
CA LEU A 28 0.29 -5.47 -8.83
C LEU A 28 1.30 -4.55 -8.16
N GLU A 29 1.65 -4.86 -6.92
CA GLU A 29 2.69 -4.16 -6.17
C GLU A 29 3.79 -5.15 -5.82
N ILE A 30 5.03 -4.79 -6.13
CA ILE A 30 6.20 -5.65 -5.89
C ILE A 30 7.09 -4.97 -4.86
N LYS A 31 7.38 -5.69 -3.77
CA LYS A 31 8.31 -5.22 -2.73
C LYS A 31 9.43 -6.21 -2.57
N THR A 32 10.66 -5.70 -2.55
CA THR A 32 11.85 -6.50 -2.24
C THR A 32 12.47 -5.92 -0.98
N THR A 33 12.63 -6.75 0.03
CA THR A 33 13.15 -6.34 1.34
C THR A 33 14.34 -7.22 1.71
N GLU A 34 15.44 -6.60 2.11
CA GLU A 34 16.57 -7.31 2.68
C GLU A 34 16.35 -7.47 4.19
N ILE A 35 16.43 -8.70 4.67
CA ILE A 35 16.22 -9.03 6.09
C ILE A 35 17.56 -8.89 6.80
N LEU A 36 17.67 -7.90 7.67
CA LEU A 36 18.84 -7.63 8.49
C LEU A 36 18.65 -8.11 9.93
N GLN A 37 17.42 -8.23 10.39
CA GLN A 37 17.04 -8.64 11.75
C GLN A 37 15.78 -9.49 11.73
N GLY A 38 15.66 -10.42 12.68
CA GLY A 38 14.50 -11.28 12.78
C GLY A 38 13.17 -10.55 12.96
N ALA A 39 13.18 -9.38 13.59
CA ALA A 39 11.99 -8.56 13.77
C ALA A 39 11.35 -8.12 12.43
N GLN A 40 12.14 -7.97 11.36
CA GLN A 40 11.61 -7.64 10.04
C GLN A 40 10.77 -8.77 9.45
N THR A 41 11.16 -10.02 9.69
CA THR A 41 10.41 -11.19 9.23
C THR A 41 9.04 -11.26 9.91
N VAL A 42 8.97 -10.92 11.19
CA VAL A 42 7.71 -10.92 11.97
C VAL A 42 6.69 -9.94 11.37
N LYS A 43 7.13 -8.81 10.85
CA LYS A 43 6.24 -7.82 10.22
C LYS A 43 5.52 -8.36 8.99
N TRP A 44 6.08 -9.39 8.35
CA TRP A 44 5.52 -10.01 7.16
C TRP A 44 4.78 -11.33 7.45
N ASN A 45 4.78 -11.77 8.69
CA ASN A 45 4.20 -13.06 9.03
C ASN A 45 2.68 -12.99 9.12
N GLY A 46 2.01 -13.38 8.03
CA GLY A 46 0.56 -13.35 7.92
C GLY A 46 -0.04 -11.95 7.83
N ARG A 47 0.79 -10.92 7.63
CA ARG A 47 0.37 -9.52 7.59
C ARG A 47 1.29 -8.71 6.69
N ILE A 48 0.82 -7.54 6.30
CA ILE A 48 1.58 -6.56 5.51
C ILE A 48 2.06 -5.47 6.48
N PRO A 49 3.35 -5.03 6.41
CA PRO A 49 3.80 -3.90 7.20
C PRO A 49 2.93 -2.66 6.98
N ASP A 50 2.68 -1.90 8.05
CA ASP A 50 1.72 -0.80 8.04
C ASP A 50 2.00 0.25 6.95
N GLN A 51 3.26 0.58 6.72
CA GLN A 51 3.66 1.54 5.69
C GLN A 51 3.24 1.10 4.29
N TYR A 52 3.34 -0.19 4.00
CA TYR A 52 2.94 -0.74 2.70
C TYR A 52 1.43 -0.90 2.61
N TYR A 53 0.78 -1.19 3.71
CA TYR A 53 -0.68 -1.21 3.78
C TYR A 53 -1.27 0.16 3.45
N CYS A 54 -0.75 1.23 4.04
CA CYS A 54 -1.17 2.60 3.73
C CYS A 54 -0.95 2.94 2.25
N GLN A 55 0.18 2.53 1.67
CA GLN A 55 0.48 2.75 0.25
C GLN A 55 -0.54 2.03 -0.64
N ILE A 56 -0.89 0.81 -0.29
CA ILE A 56 -1.88 0.01 -1.02
C ILE A 56 -3.26 0.67 -0.97
N LEU A 57 -3.68 1.13 0.22
CA LEU A 57 -4.95 1.84 0.38
C LEU A 57 -4.99 3.11 -0.47
N HIS A 58 -3.88 3.85 -0.50
CA HIS A 58 -3.76 5.03 -1.34
C HIS A 58 -3.92 4.68 -2.83
N TYR A 59 -3.26 3.63 -3.29
CA TYR A 59 -3.37 3.18 -4.68
C TYR A 59 -4.78 2.75 -5.04
N LEU A 60 -5.46 2.06 -4.15
CA LEU A 60 -6.87 1.68 -4.34
C LEU A 60 -7.78 2.92 -4.40
N ALA A 61 -7.50 3.93 -3.58
CA ALA A 61 -8.25 5.18 -3.59
C ALA A 61 -8.07 5.95 -4.91
N VAL A 62 -6.85 5.99 -5.43
CA VAL A 62 -6.54 6.70 -6.67
C VAL A 62 -7.14 6.00 -7.89
N THR A 63 -6.98 4.70 -8.00
CA THR A 63 -7.35 3.95 -9.20
C THR A 63 -8.81 3.54 -9.24
N GLY A 64 -9.45 3.35 -8.08
CA GLY A 64 -10.76 2.75 -8.01
C GLY A 64 -10.78 1.26 -8.37
N TYR A 65 -9.62 0.62 -8.46
CA TYR A 65 -9.51 -0.78 -8.83
C TYR A 65 -10.08 -1.71 -7.76
N ASP A 66 -10.40 -2.94 -8.15
CA ASP A 66 -11.19 -3.86 -7.34
C ASP A 66 -10.36 -4.68 -6.35
N PHE A 67 -9.07 -4.88 -6.65
CA PHE A 67 -8.22 -5.72 -5.80
C PHE A 67 -6.75 -5.31 -5.94
N VAL A 68 -5.93 -5.83 -5.04
CA VAL A 68 -4.47 -5.70 -5.10
C VAL A 68 -3.82 -7.04 -4.79
N VAL A 69 -2.74 -7.34 -5.51
CA VAL A 69 -1.82 -8.42 -5.20
C VAL A 69 -0.49 -7.79 -4.84
N LEU A 70 -0.05 -8.03 -3.62
CA LEU A 70 1.28 -7.63 -3.17
C LEU A 70 2.20 -8.86 -3.22
N LYS A 71 3.24 -8.77 -4.03
CA LYS A 71 4.29 -9.78 -4.10
C LYS A 71 5.50 -9.27 -3.34
N ALA A 72 5.82 -9.91 -2.23
CA ALA A 72 6.94 -9.54 -1.38
C ALA A 72 8.05 -10.58 -1.50
N GLN A 73 9.25 -10.14 -1.86
CA GLN A 73 10.46 -10.97 -1.86
C GLN A 73 11.32 -10.57 -0.67
N LEU A 74 11.49 -11.50 0.26
CA LEU A 74 12.31 -11.31 1.46
C LEU A 74 13.65 -12.00 1.23
N LYS A 75 14.71 -11.21 1.13
CA LYS A 75 16.08 -11.70 0.94
C LYS A 75 16.80 -11.75 2.27
N ASP A 76 17.22 -12.93 2.68
CA ASP A 76 17.89 -13.15 3.96
C ASP A 76 19.23 -13.87 3.71
N SER A 77 20.32 -13.19 4.01
CA SER A 77 21.67 -13.74 3.90
C SER A 77 22.37 -13.90 5.25
N ARG A 78 21.66 -13.79 6.37
CA ARG A 78 22.24 -13.83 7.72
C ARG A 78 22.93 -15.15 8.05
N SER A 79 22.52 -16.25 7.42
CA SER A 79 23.11 -17.57 7.62
C SER A 79 24.38 -17.83 6.79
N GLY A 80 24.82 -16.86 5.98
CA GLY A 80 25.92 -17.03 5.02
C GLY A 80 25.48 -17.47 3.63
N GLU A 81 24.24 -17.94 3.48
CA GLU A 81 23.63 -18.28 2.20
C GLU A 81 22.42 -17.37 1.95
N LEU A 82 22.27 -16.92 0.71
CA LEU A 82 21.10 -16.12 0.34
C LEU A 82 19.86 -17.00 0.28
N ARG A 83 18.87 -16.68 1.11
CA ARG A 83 17.55 -17.29 1.09
C ARG A 83 16.53 -16.26 0.63
N ILE A 84 15.74 -16.62 -0.38
CA ILE A 84 14.69 -15.76 -0.90
C ILE A 84 13.35 -16.42 -0.57
N THR A 85 12.54 -15.71 0.20
CA THR A 85 11.16 -16.12 0.50
C THR A 85 10.22 -15.19 -0.25
N THR A 86 9.36 -15.75 -1.09
CA THR A 86 8.35 -14.98 -1.79
C THR A 86 7.00 -15.18 -1.12
N LYS A 87 6.36 -14.08 -0.75
CA LYS A 87 5.03 -14.09 -0.15
C LYS A 87 4.07 -13.31 -1.04
N HIS A 88 2.85 -13.81 -1.16
CA HIS A 88 1.79 -13.15 -1.90
C HIS A 88 0.66 -12.80 -0.95
N TYR A 89 0.18 -11.58 -1.05
CA TYR A 89 -0.95 -11.07 -0.28
C TYR A 89 -2.01 -10.60 -1.26
N PHE A 90 -3.23 -11.05 -1.06
CA PHE A 90 -4.36 -10.65 -1.88
C PHE A 90 -5.34 -9.86 -1.02
N MET A 91 -5.86 -8.77 -1.57
CA MET A 91 -6.75 -7.88 -0.85
C MET A 91 -7.84 -7.38 -1.80
N GLU A 92 -9.10 -7.60 -1.43
CA GLU A 92 -10.24 -7.03 -2.14
C GLU A 92 -10.48 -5.61 -1.65
N ARG A 93 -10.80 -4.69 -2.58
CA ARG A 93 -11.16 -3.33 -2.24
C ARG A 93 -12.29 -3.27 -1.21
N ASP A 94 -13.32 -4.11 -1.39
CA ASP A 94 -14.48 -4.11 -0.52
C ASP A 94 -14.18 -4.51 0.92
N GLU A 95 -13.13 -5.29 1.14
CA GLU A 95 -12.69 -5.68 2.48
C GLU A 95 -12.06 -4.54 3.27
N VAL A 96 -11.56 -3.52 2.58
CA VAL A 96 -10.80 -2.42 3.19
C VAL A 96 -11.41 -1.05 2.91
N LEU A 97 -12.68 -0.98 2.55
CA LEU A 97 -13.36 0.28 2.22
C LEU A 97 -13.32 1.30 3.35
N GLU A 98 -13.50 0.88 4.58
CA GLU A 98 -13.46 1.79 5.72
C GLU A 98 -12.07 2.40 5.92
N ASP A 99 -11.04 1.58 5.78
CA ASP A 99 -9.66 2.03 5.87
C ASP A 99 -9.30 2.98 4.72
N ILE A 100 -9.80 2.71 3.52
CA ILE A 100 -9.63 3.61 2.37
C ILE A 100 -10.27 4.96 2.66
N ARG A 101 -11.49 4.99 3.14
CA ARG A 101 -12.21 6.23 3.49
C ARG A 101 -11.46 7.02 4.55
N TRP A 102 -11.00 6.33 5.57
CA TRP A 102 -10.24 6.95 6.64
C TRP A 102 -8.95 7.58 6.13
N LEU A 103 -8.21 6.87 5.28
CA LEU A 103 -6.97 7.38 4.69
C LEU A 103 -7.23 8.60 3.79
N VAL A 104 -8.26 8.55 2.95
CA VAL A 104 -8.64 9.68 2.07
C VAL A 104 -8.97 10.91 2.90
N GLU A 105 -9.73 10.77 3.97
CA GLU A 105 -10.05 11.89 4.85
C GLU A 105 -8.81 12.45 5.54
N ALA A 106 -7.88 11.60 5.97
CA ALA A 106 -6.62 12.03 6.57
C ALA A 106 -5.76 12.80 5.57
N GLU A 107 -5.63 12.30 4.34
CA GLU A 107 -4.88 12.96 3.27
C GLU A 107 -5.53 14.28 2.86
N LYS A 108 -6.85 14.31 2.78
CA LYS A 108 -7.60 15.53 2.48
C LYS A 108 -7.38 16.59 3.54
N GLY A 109 -7.43 16.21 4.82
CA GLY A 109 -7.14 17.13 5.93
C GLY A 109 -5.73 17.69 5.87
N PHE A 110 -4.75 16.86 5.54
CA PHE A 110 -3.38 17.30 5.35
C PHE A 110 -3.28 18.29 4.18
N TRP A 111 -3.89 17.98 3.05
CA TRP A 111 -3.90 18.85 1.88
C TRP A 111 -4.56 20.22 2.16
N ASP A 112 -5.66 20.22 2.89
CA ASP A 112 -6.32 21.44 3.31
C ASP A 112 -5.40 22.32 4.17
N CYS A 113 -4.58 21.70 5.02
CA CYS A 113 -3.56 22.42 5.79
C CYS A 113 -2.48 23.03 4.89
N VAL A 114 -2.04 22.31 3.87
CA VAL A 114 -1.06 22.80 2.91
C VAL A 114 -1.60 24.03 2.16
N VAL A 115 -2.82 23.94 1.64
CA VAL A 115 -3.46 25.01 0.88
C VAL A 115 -3.72 26.24 1.73
N SER A 116 -4.15 26.04 2.98
CA SER A 116 -4.47 27.17 3.90
C SER A 116 -3.25 27.70 4.64
N GLY A 117 -2.08 27.07 4.52
CA GLY A 117 -0.87 27.45 5.25
C GLY A 117 -0.91 27.07 6.73
N ARG A 118 -1.87 26.24 7.15
CA ARG A 118 -1.95 25.77 8.54
C ARG A 118 -0.98 24.61 8.78
N ARG A 119 -0.50 24.53 10.01
CA ARG A 119 0.33 23.41 10.43
C ARG A 119 -0.55 22.20 10.73
N PRO A 120 -0.30 21.02 10.11
CA PRO A 120 -1.09 19.82 10.40
C PRO A 120 -0.76 19.29 11.80
N TYR A 121 -1.65 18.45 12.34
CA TYR A 121 -1.35 17.69 13.55
C TYR A 121 -0.19 16.75 13.27
N LEU A 122 0.76 16.69 14.23
CA LEU A 122 1.96 15.87 14.10
C LEU A 122 1.74 14.39 14.47
N ILE A 123 0.56 14.04 14.92
CA ILE A 123 0.23 12.66 15.26
C ILE A 123 -0.18 11.95 13.98
N LEU A 124 0.64 10.97 13.59
CA LEU A 124 0.31 10.13 12.46
C LEU A 124 -0.81 9.16 12.83
N PRO A 125 -1.77 8.97 11.94
CA PRO A 125 -2.83 7.99 12.16
C PRO A 125 -2.28 6.57 12.23
N VAL A 126 -2.90 5.74 13.06
CA VAL A 126 -2.61 4.30 13.15
C VAL A 126 -3.73 3.55 12.46
N ILE A 127 -3.35 2.76 11.48
CA ILE A 127 -4.29 1.90 10.74
C ILE A 127 -4.18 0.46 11.23
#